data_f8766d9d5db05dc4d5447538848a0b3e
#
_entry.id   f8766d9d5db05dc4d5447538848a0b3e
#
_cell.length_a   1.000
_cell.length_b   1.000
_cell.length_c   1.000
_cell.angle_alpha   90.00
_cell.angle_beta   90.00
_cell.angle_gamma   90.00
#
_symmetry.space_group_name_H-M   'P 1'
#
loop_
_entity.id
_entity.type
_entity.pdbx_description
1 polymer ?
#
loop_
_entity_poly.entity_id
_entity_poly.type
_entity_poly.pdbx_seq_one_letter_code
_entity_poly.pdbx_strand_id
1 'polypeptide(L)'
;MEAHVPFDARYLAFLETITQLRPRLHRYCSRMTGSVMDGEDVVQDALFEAYRKLDQYDDSRPLGPWLFRIAHNRCIDFLRRRGVRVEAETTAMGPDSVMPATPPVLGVGRAVEQLVMSLPPKERACILLKDVFDYTLEEIAELVGSTVGGAKAALNRGRSKLAASPEPVKSHREVNAELSRLLHLYVDRFNKRDWDGLRELISADAQLRVVDRFAGPFDESPYFGNYDRQRVPWRLTVAEVDGELAVVVMRQHRDEWRPDSVARLEVIDQHITRIVDYAHCPWVLPSASSMVVADCP
;
A
#
# COMPACT_ATOMS: atom_id res chain seq x y z
N MET A 1 -28.93 29.12 23.74
CA MET A 1 -29.25 27.68 23.80
C MET A 1 -28.92 27.15 22.43
N GLU A 2 -27.63 26.86 22.23
CA GLU A 2 -27.13 26.31 20.95
C GLU A 2 -27.69 24.91 20.79
N ALA A 3 -28.45 24.70 19.72
CA ALA A 3 -28.95 23.39 19.37
C ALA A 3 -27.75 22.48 19.14
N HIS A 4 -27.56 21.53 20.05
CA HIS A 4 -26.61 20.43 19.87
C HIS A 4 -27.01 19.69 18.59
N VAL A 5 -26.30 19.97 17.49
CA VAL A 5 -26.50 19.24 16.22
C VAL A 5 -26.22 17.78 16.57
N PRO A 6 -27.19 16.86 16.51
CA PRO A 6 -26.92 15.46 16.79
C PRO A 6 -25.84 15.01 15.84
N PHE A 7 -24.85 14.28 16.36
CA PHE A 7 -23.77 13.65 15.59
C PHE A 7 -24.40 13.13 14.30
N ASP A 8 -24.07 13.75 13.17
CA ASP A 8 -24.86 13.66 11.95
C ASP A 8 -25.04 12.18 11.59
N ALA A 9 -26.29 11.71 11.47
CA ALA A 9 -26.58 10.33 11.09
C ALA A 9 -25.84 9.91 9.80
N ARG A 10 -25.62 10.88 8.90
CA ARG A 10 -24.79 10.75 7.70
C ARG A 10 -23.35 10.40 8.03
N TYR A 11 -22.75 11.04 9.04
CA TYR A 11 -21.37 10.75 9.46
C TYR A 11 -21.24 9.34 10.06
N LEU A 12 -22.22 8.92 10.87
CA LEU A 12 -22.23 7.57 11.42
C LEU A 12 -22.37 6.51 10.31
N ALA A 13 -23.27 6.70 9.37
CA ALA A 13 -23.44 5.82 8.20
C ALA A 13 -22.16 5.77 7.33
N PHE A 14 -21.48 6.91 7.20
CA PHE A 14 -20.18 7.00 6.52
C PHE A 14 -19.12 6.16 7.22
N LEU A 15 -18.94 6.30 8.55
CA LEU A 15 -17.96 5.51 9.32
C LEU A 15 -18.24 4.02 9.26
N GLU A 16 -19.52 3.61 9.38
CA GLU A 16 -19.91 2.21 9.27
C GLU A 16 -19.60 1.65 7.88
N THR A 17 -19.95 2.39 6.85
CA THR A 17 -19.66 2.00 5.45
C THR A 17 -18.16 1.88 5.20
N ILE A 18 -17.34 2.83 5.70
CA ILE A 18 -15.88 2.76 5.60
C ILE A 18 -15.37 1.48 6.26
N THR A 19 -15.81 1.19 7.48
CA THR A 19 -15.34 0.01 8.22
C THR A 19 -15.55 -1.28 7.41
N GLN A 20 -16.70 -1.39 6.73
CA GLN A 20 -17.03 -2.55 5.90
C GLN A 20 -16.28 -2.58 4.56
N LEU A 21 -16.12 -1.42 3.92
CA LEU A 21 -15.55 -1.34 2.56
C LEU A 21 -14.03 -1.23 2.54
N ARG A 22 -13.38 -0.81 3.62
CA ARG A 22 -11.94 -0.53 3.66
C ARG A 22 -11.07 -1.69 3.16
N PRO A 23 -11.29 -2.97 3.54
CA PRO A 23 -10.50 -4.07 3.00
C PRO A 23 -10.68 -4.25 1.47
N ARG A 24 -11.87 -3.96 0.94
CA ARG A 24 -12.13 -4.03 -0.51
C ARG A 24 -11.48 -2.87 -1.24
N LEU A 25 -11.57 -1.65 -0.72
CA LEU A 25 -10.90 -0.47 -1.25
C LEU A 25 -9.39 -0.66 -1.26
N HIS A 26 -8.83 -1.15 -0.15
CA HIS A 26 -7.41 -1.45 -0.02
C HIS A 26 -6.97 -2.49 -1.07
N ARG A 27 -7.68 -3.60 -1.22
CA ARG A 27 -7.38 -4.62 -2.23
C ARG A 27 -7.39 -4.03 -3.65
N TYR A 28 -8.35 -3.16 -3.96
CA TYR A 28 -8.42 -2.47 -5.25
C TYR A 28 -7.21 -1.54 -5.44
N CYS A 29 -6.94 -0.66 -4.48
CA CYS A 29 -5.86 0.30 -4.56
C CYS A 29 -4.48 -0.37 -4.63
N SER A 30 -4.26 -1.44 -3.86
CA SER A 30 -3.02 -2.22 -3.89
C SER A 30 -2.75 -2.84 -5.27
N ARG A 31 -3.79 -3.39 -5.91
CA ARG A 31 -3.67 -3.92 -7.27
C ARG A 31 -3.55 -2.84 -8.34
N MET A 32 -4.08 -1.65 -8.08
CA MET A 32 -3.86 -0.50 -8.97
C MET A 32 -2.44 0.06 -8.85
N THR A 33 -1.89 0.18 -7.66
CA THR A 33 -0.57 0.77 -7.38
C THR A 33 0.59 -0.22 -7.51
N GLY A 34 0.31 -1.51 -7.23
CA GLY A 34 1.30 -2.59 -7.21
C GLY A 34 2.02 -2.75 -5.87
N SER A 35 1.54 -2.12 -4.81
CA SER A 35 2.08 -2.23 -3.46
C SER A 35 0.96 -2.13 -2.43
N VAL A 36 0.93 -3.02 -1.45
CA VAL A 36 -0.06 -2.96 -0.36
C VAL A 36 0.11 -1.72 0.51
N MET A 37 1.33 -1.24 0.66
CA MET A 37 1.62 -0.03 1.43
C MET A 37 1.17 1.22 0.68
N ASP A 38 1.51 1.35 -0.61
CA ASP A 38 1.01 2.44 -1.46
C ASP A 38 -0.51 2.39 -1.59
N GLY A 39 -1.09 1.18 -1.68
CA GLY A 39 -2.53 0.98 -1.71
C GLY A 39 -3.22 1.53 -0.47
N GLU A 40 -2.67 1.31 0.71
CA GLU A 40 -3.22 1.84 1.96
C GLU A 40 -3.07 3.36 2.05
N ASP A 41 -1.94 3.92 1.61
CA ASP A 41 -1.75 5.36 1.56
C ASP A 41 -2.78 6.03 0.64
N VAL A 42 -3.04 5.44 -0.53
CA VAL A 42 -4.07 5.93 -1.46
C VAL A 42 -5.48 5.80 -0.87
N VAL A 43 -5.78 4.72 -0.14
CA VAL A 43 -7.07 4.57 0.55
C VAL A 43 -7.26 5.66 1.58
N GLN A 44 -6.25 5.95 2.39
CA GLN A 44 -6.35 7.03 3.39
C GLN A 44 -6.59 8.39 2.75
N ASP A 45 -5.84 8.72 1.70
CA ASP A 45 -6.06 9.95 0.93
C ASP A 45 -7.50 10.02 0.38
N ALA A 46 -8.02 8.88 -0.12
CA ALA A 46 -9.38 8.80 -0.65
C ALA A 46 -10.44 8.98 0.44
N LEU A 47 -10.25 8.36 1.61
CA LEU A 47 -11.17 8.50 2.75
C LEU A 47 -11.16 9.92 3.32
N PHE A 48 -9.99 10.54 3.38
CA PHE A 48 -9.87 11.94 3.80
C PHE A 48 -10.59 12.89 2.81
N GLU A 49 -10.41 12.66 1.49
CA GLU A 49 -11.16 13.42 0.48
C GLU A 49 -12.66 13.20 0.58
N ALA A 50 -13.09 11.95 0.76
CA ALA A 50 -14.49 11.60 0.92
C ALA A 50 -15.10 12.30 2.14
N TYR A 51 -14.40 12.30 3.28
CA TYR A 51 -14.83 13.02 4.48
C TYR A 51 -15.03 14.52 4.21
N ARG A 52 -14.06 15.15 3.53
CA ARG A 52 -14.17 16.59 3.18
C ARG A 52 -15.31 16.93 2.22
N LYS A 53 -15.77 15.96 1.44
CA LYS A 53 -16.85 16.10 0.47
C LYS A 53 -18.18 15.50 0.92
N LEU A 54 -18.25 15.02 2.18
CA LEU A 54 -19.42 14.32 2.69
C LEU A 54 -20.69 15.18 2.67
N ASP A 55 -20.55 16.49 2.94
CA ASP A 55 -21.67 17.43 2.89
C ASP A 55 -22.24 17.63 1.48
N GLN A 56 -21.45 17.35 0.44
CA GLN A 56 -21.84 17.46 -0.97
C GLN A 56 -22.35 16.13 -1.54
N TYR A 57 -22.31 15.07 -0.73
CA TYR A 57 -22.74 13.76 -1.17
C TYR A 57 -24.27 13.67 -1.24
N ASP A 58 -24.77 13.08 -2.33
CA ASP A 58 -26.20 12.83 -2.55
C ASP A 58 -26.62 11.53 -1.86
N ASP A 59 -27.31 11.66 -0.73
CA ASP A 59 -27.78 10.53 0.11
C ASP A 59 -28.76 9.58 -0.61
N SER A 60 -29.29 9.96 -1.79
CA SER A 60 -30.12 9.07 -2.60
C SER A 60 -29.32 7.97 -3.29
N ARG A 61 -28.00 8.06 -3.31
CA ARG A 61 -27.09 7.12 -3.96
C ARG A 61 -26.39 6.21 -2.97
N PRO A 62 -25.99 4.99 -3.36
CA PRO A 62 -25.16 4.14 -2.51
C PRO A 62 -23.76 4.75 -2.28
N LEU A 63 -23.34 4.81 -1.03
CA LEU A 63 -22.04 5.41 -0.63
C LEU A 63 -20.82 4.63 -1.18
N GLY A 64 -20.96 3.30 -1.30
CA GLY A 64 -19.88 2.43 -1.76
C GLY A 64 -19.32 2.79 -3.14
N PRO A 65 -20.11 2.86 -4.21
CA PRO A 65 -19.66 3.29 -5.53
C PRO A 65 -19.00 4.67 -5.54
N TRP A 66 -19.51 5.62 -4.76
CA TRP A 66 -18.92 6.95 -4.64
C TRP A 66 -17.51 6.91 -4.00
N LEU A 67 -17.33 6.12 -2.92
CA LEU A 67 -16.01 5.90 -2.31
C LEU A 67 -15.03 5.22 -3.27
N PHE A 68 -15.47 4.21 -4.01
CA PHE A 68 -14.65 3.55 -5.03
C PHE A 68 -14.22 4.51 -6.14
N ARG A 69 -15.10 5.41 -6.58
CA ARG A 69 -14.76 6.44 -7.58
C ARG A 69 -13.68 7.39 -7.06
N ILE A 70 -13.78 7.85 -5.80
CA ILE A 70 -12.74 8.68 -5.18
C ILE A 70 -11.41 7.92 -5.11
N ALA A 71 -11.44 6.67 -4.63
CA ALA A 71 -10.25 5.82 -4.54
C ALA A 71 -9.63 5.57 -5.92
N HIS A 72 -10.44 5.30 -6.95
CA HIS A 72 -9.96 5.17 -8.33
C HIS A 72 -9.22 6.42 -8.81
N ASN A 73 -9.82 7.59 -8.64
CA ASN A 73 -9.19 8.85 -9.03
C ASN A 73 -7.87 9.08 -8.31
N ARG A 74 -7.79 8.75 -7.01
CA ARG A 74 -6.54 8.82 -6.23
C ARG A 74 -5.49 7.84 -6.73
N CYS A 75 -5.87 6.62 -7.12
CA CYS A 75 -4.95 5.68 -7.77
C CYS A 75 -4.38 6.25 -9.08
N ILE A 76 -5.23 6.84 -9.93
CA ILE A 76 -4.78 7.45 -11.20
C ILE A 76 -3.82 8.61 -10.94
N ASP A 77 -4.13 9.48 -9.98
CA ASP A 77 -3.26 10.60 -9.60
C ASP A 77 -1.91 10.11 -9.03
N PHE A 78 -1.92 9.06 -8.22
CA PHE A 78 -0.73 8.42 -7.69
C PHE A 78 0.16 7.87 -8.82
N LEU A 79 -0.43 7.10 -9.74
CA LEU A 79 0.29 6.50 -10.87
C LEU A 79 0.87 7.56 -11.81
N ARG A 80 0.13 8.64 -12.06
CA ARG A 80 0.61 9.77 -12.86
C ARG A 80 1.83 10.44 -12.22
N ARG A 81 1.78 10.74 -10.92
CA ARG A 81 2.91 11.32 -10.17
C ARG A 81 4.13 10.40 -10.18
N ARG A 82 3.92 9.09 -10.01
CA ARG A 82 4.99 8.11 -10.04
C ARG A 82 5.62 7.98 -11.44
N GLY A 83 4.82 8.00 -12.51
CA GLY A 83 5.32 7.99 -13.89
C GLY A 83 6.23 9.18 -14.19
N VAL A 84 5.82 10.39 -13.85
CA VAL A 84 6.64 11.61 -14.01
C VAL A 84 7.94 11.53 -13.21
N ARG A 85 7.92 10.98 -11.99
CA ARG A 85 9.11 10.82 -11.16
C ARG A 85 10.09 9.82 -11.76
N VAL A 86 9.61 8.68 -12.23
CA VAL A 86 10.46 7.65 -12.89
C VAL A 86 11.10 8.20 -14.16
N GLU A 87 10.37 8.95 -14.99
CA GLU A 87 10.93 9.61 -16.18
C GLU A 87 12.02 10.62 -15.81
N ALA A 88 11.83 11.40 -14.75
CA ALA A 88 12.84 12.36 -14.27
C ALA A 88 14.10 11.66 -13.72
N GLU A 89 13.93 10.59 -12.95
CA GLU A 89 15.04 9.79 -12.41
C GLU A 89 15.81 9.07 -13.51
N THR A 90 15.14 8.50 -14.52
CA THR A 90 15.78 7.83 -15.67
C THR A 90 16.54 8.81 -16.56
N THR A 91 16.07 10.04 -16.66
CA THR A 91 16.78 11.10 -17.41
C THR A 91 18.07 11.55 -16.69
N ALA A 92 18.10 11.42 -15.36
CA ALA A 92 19.28 11.77 -14.54
C ALA A 92 20.34 10.63 -14.47
N MET A 93 19.94 9.38 -14.73
CA MET A 93 20.83 8.21 -14.76
C MET A 93 21.13 7.81 -16.21
N GLY A 94 22.40 7.83 -16.62
CA GLY A 94 22.82 7.42 -17.96
C GLY A 94 22.57 5.93 -18.26
N PRO A 95 22.72 5.49 -19.53
CA PRO A 95 22.20 4.20 -20.03
C PRO A 95 22.96 2.92 -19.64
N ASP A 96 23.90 2.93 -18.70
CA ASP A 96 24.80 1.81 -18.42
C ASP A 96 24.61 1.20 -17.01
N SER A 97 23.47 0.58 -16.72
CA SER A 97 23.39 -0.31 -15.55
C SER A 97 22.24 -1.32 -15.66
N VAL A 98 22.42 -2.37 -16.43
CA VAL A 98 21.49 -3.53 -16.42
C VAL A 98 22.30 -4.81 -16.29
N MET A 99 22.36 -5.40 -15.09
CA MET A 99 22.77 -6.79 -14.90
C MET A 99 21.54 -7.70 -14.65
N PRO A 100 21.49 -8.89 -15.29
CA PRO A 100 20.35 -9.78 -15.14
C PRO A 100 20.47 -10.61 -13.85
N ALA A 101 19.46 -10.50 -12.97
CA ALA A 101 19.32 -11.37 -11.79
C ALA A 101 18.40 -12.55 -12.09
N THR A 102 18.73 -13.72 -11.50
CA THR A 102 17.99 -14.99 -11.64
C THR A 102 16.61 -14.87 -10.99
N PRO A 103 15.51 -15.27 -11.66
CA PRO A 103 14.16 -15.12 -11.13
C PRO A 103 13.84 -16.13 -10.02
N PRO A 104 13.18 -15.73 -8.92
CA PRO A 104 12.57 -16.68 -8.01
C PRO A 104 11.37 -17.37 -8.70
N VAL A 105 11.14 -18.65 -8.34
CA VAL A 105 10.00 -19.43 -8.83
C VAL A 105 8.72 -18.82 -8.26
N LEU A 106 7.93 -18.14 -9.09
CA LEU A 106 6.68 -17.48 -8.71
C LEU A 106 5.50 -18.45 -8.77
N GLY A 107 4.65 -18.46 -7.75
CA GLY A 107 3.36 -19.17 -7.81
C GLY A 107 2.43 -18.57 -8.89
N VAL A 108 1.50 -19.37 -9.44
CA VAL A 108 0.62 -18.98 -10.56
C VAL A 108 -0.19 -17.69 -10.27
N GLY A 109 -0.64 -17.49 -9.04
CA GLY A 109 -1.37 -16.27 -8.65
C GLY A 109 -0.54 -14.99 -8.77
N ARG A 110 0.73 -15.06 -8.44
CA ARG A 110 1.71 -13.96 -8.50
C ARG A 110 2.00 -13.54 -9.95
N ALA A 111 2.11 -14.52 -10.85
CA ALA A 111 2.33 -14.26 -12.27
C ALA A 111 1.17 -13.46 -12.88
N VAL A 112 -0.08 -13.78 -12.54
CA VAL A 112 -1.27 -13.07 -13.01
C VAL A 112 -1.31 -11.63 -12.48
N GLU A 113 -0.97 -11.39 -11.21
CA GLU A 113 -0.96 -10.05 -10.62
C GLU A 113 0.11 -9.16 -11.25
N GLN A 114 1.30 -9.69 -11.52
CA GLN A 114 2.35 -8.96 -12.23
C GLN A 114 1.97 -8.63 -13.67
N LEU A 115 1.28 -9.52 -14.37
CA LEU A 115 0.76 -9.26 -15.70
C LEU A 115 -0.26 -8.11 -15.69
N VAL A 116 -1.15 -8.08 -14.71
CA VAL A 116 -2.11 -6.97 -14.55
C VAL A 116 -1.39 -5.64 -14.34
N MET A 117 -0.25 -5.64 -13.63
CA MET A 117 0.56 -4.43 -13.41
C MET A 117 1.20 -3.85 -14.69
N SER A 118 1.42 -4.67 -15.71
CA SER A 118 1.93 -4.20 -17.01
C SER A 118 0.92 -3.43 -17.86
N LEU A 119 -0.37 -3.49 -17.49
CA LEU A 119 -1.43 -2.84 -18.23
C LEU A 119 -1.49 -1.32 -17.97
N PRO A 120 -1.87 -0.52 -18.98
CA PRO A 120 -2.23 0.86 -18.76
C PRO A 120 -3.30 1.02 -17.66
N PRO A 121 -3.26 2.10 -16.86
CA PRO A 121 -4.12 2.23 -15.68
C PRO A 121 -5.62 2.04 -15.93
N LYS A 122 -6.15 2.54 -17.05
CA LYS A 122 -7.57 2.39 -17.41
C LYS A 122 -7.95 0.93 -17.73
N GLU A 123 -7.11 0.22 -18.46
CA GLU A 123 -7.32 -1.20 -18.80
C GLU A 123 -7.22 -2.07 -17.55
N ARG A 124 -6.23 -1.79 -16.70
CA ARG A 124 -6.06 -2.41 -15.39
C ARG A 124 -7.30 -2.23 -14.52
N ALA A 125 -7.78 -1.00 -14.37
CA ALA A 125 -8.97 -0.71 -13.59
C ALA A 125 -10.20 -1.49 -14.08
N CYS A 126 -10.45 -1.51 -15.40
CA CYS A 126 -11.60 -2.23 -15.98
C CYS A 126 -11.52 -3.74 -15.71
N ILE A 127 -10.34 -4.34 -15.82
CA ILE A 127 -10.14 -5.78 -15.50
C ILE A 127 -10.38 -6.02 -14.01
N LEU A 128 -9.76 -5.26 -13.13
CA LEU A 128 -9.94 -5.43 -11.69
C LEU A 128 -11.40 -5.29 -11.29
N LEU A 129 -12.06 -4.23 -11.72
CA LEU A 129 -13.47 -4.00 -11.38
C LEU A 129 -14.38 -5.09 -11.94
N LYS A 130 -14.14 -5.59 -13.16
CA LYS A 130 -14.96 -6.64 -13.76
C LYS A 130 -14.67 -8.02 -13.23
N ASP A 131 -13.39 -8.43 -13.25
CA ASP A 131 -13.00 -9.84 -13.08
C ASP A 131 -12.68 -10.19 -11.61
N VAL A 132 -12.39 -9.18 -10.76
CA VAL A 132 -12.08 -9.39 -9.34
C VAL A 132 -13.18 -8.88 -8.42
N PHE A 133 -13.84 -7.77 -8.77
CA PHE A 133 -14.85 -7.14 -7.94
C PHE A 133 -16.27 -7.30 -8.45
N ASP A 134 -16.46 -7.92 -9.64
CA ASP A 134 -17.75 -8.29 -10.25
C ASP A 134 -18.71 -7.13 -10.52
N TYR A 135 -18.17 -5.93 -10.81
CA TYR A 135 -18.96 -4.78 -11.23
C TYR A 135 -19.54 -4.97 -12.64
N THR A 136 -20.73 -4.41 -12.88
CA THR A 136 -21.30 -4.32 -14.23
C THR A 136 -20.54 -3.33 -15.09
N LEU A 137 -20.70 -3.39 -16.43
CA LEU A 137 -20.03 -2.44 -17.32
C LEU A 137 -20.52 -1.00 -17.14
N GLU A 138 -21.77 -0.84 -16.75
CA GLU A 138 -22.41 0.44 -16.42
C GLU A 138 -21.75 1.07 -15.18
N GLU A 139 -21.63 0.30 -14.12
CA GLU A 139 -20.94 0.72 -12.88
C GLU A 139 -19.47 1.04 -13.13
N ILE A 140 -18.77 0.21 -13.92
CA ILE A 140 -17.38 0.44 -14.29
C ILE A 140 -17.25 1.75 -15.06
N ALA A 141 -18.15 2.00 -16.03
CA ALA A 141 -18.13 3.23 -16.82
C ALA A 141 -18.29 4.47 -15.94
N GLU A 142 -19.20 4.42 -14.96
CA GLU A 142 -19.39 5.49 -13.98
C GLU A 142 -18.17 5.67 -13.09
N LEU A 143 -17.60 4.58 -12.55
CA LEU A 143 -16.44 4.59 -11.66
C LEU A 143 -15.20 5.17 -12.32
N VAL A 144 -14.89 4.74 -13.56
CA VAL A 144 -13.68 5.18 -14.29
C VAL A 144 -13.89 6.45 -15.11
N GLY A 145 -15.05 7.10 -15.01
CA GLY A 145 -15.36 8.32 -15.77
C GLY A 145 -15.35 8.11 -17.29
N SER A 146 -15.99 7.03 -17.76
CA SER A 146 -16.01 6.64 -19.18
C SER A 146 -17.43 6.35 -19.67
N THR A 147 -17.57 6.02 -20.95
CA THR A 147 -18.81 5.42 -21.49
C THR A 147 -18.78 3.90 -21.33
N VAL A 148 -19.94 3.24 -21.36
CA VAL A 148 -20.05 1.76 -21.33
C VAL A 148 -19.24 1.14 -22.48
N GLY A 149 -19.35 1.72 -23.70
CA GLY A 149 -18.54 1.29 -24.85
C GLY A 149 -17.04 1.46 -24.62
N GLY A 150 -16.63 2.57 -23.98
CA GLY A 150 -15.25 2.85 -23.62
C GLY A 150 -14.71 1.86 -22.56
N ALA A 151 -15.51 1.54 -21.54
CA ALA A 151 -15.16 0.55 -20.52
C ALA A 151 -15.03 -0.86 -21.13
N LYS A 152 -15.98 -1.28 -21.98
CA LYS A 152 -15.94 -2.55 -22.72
C LYS A 152 -14.71 -2.66 -23.62
N ALA A 153 -14.39 -1.59 -24.36
CA ALA A 153 -13.19 -1.55 -25.20
C ALA A 153 -11.90 -1.65 -24.39
N ALA A 154 -11.80 -0.94 -23.25
CA ALA A 154 -10.64 -1.02 -22.34
C ALA A 154 -10.49 -2.45 -21.75
N LEU A 155 -11.58 -3.06 -21.30
CA LEU A 155 -11.61 -4.42 -20.80
C LEU A 155 -11.10 -5.44 -21.84
N ASN A 156 -11.61 -5.33 -23.09
CA ASN A 156 -11.20 -6.22 -24.17
C ASN A 156 -9.71 -6.04 -24.52
N ARG A 157 -9.21 -4.81 -24.62
CA ARG A 157 -7.79 -4.55 -24.87
C ARG A 157 -6.91 -5.10 -23.75
N GLY A 158 -7.29 -4.88 -22.50
CA GLY A 158 -6.53 -5.40 -21.37
C GLY A 158 -6.47 -6.93 -21.37
N ARG A 159 -7.60 -7.62 -21.61
CA ARG A 159 -7.64 -9.09 -21.72
C ARG A 159 -6.81 -9.60 -22.89
N SER A 160 -6.85 -8.92 -24.04
CA SER A 160 -6.01 -9.29 -25.19
C SER A 160 -4.52 -9.15 -24.90
N LYS A 161 -4.11 -8.09 -24.18
CA LYS A 161 -2.72 -7.90 -23.77
C LYS A 161 -2.27 -8.97 -22.77
N LEU A 162 -3.10 -9.31 -21.79
CA LEU A 162 -2.81 -10.39 -20.85
C LEU A 162 -2.65 -11.75 -21.55
N ALA A 163 -3.51 -12.04 -22.53
CA ALA A 163 -3.44 -13.28 -23.31
C ALA A 163 -2.19 -13.33 -24.23
N ALA A 164 -1.70 -12.19 -24.70
CA ALA A 164 -0.53 -12.10 -25.56
C ALA A 164 0.81 -12.04 -24.80
N SER A 165 0.80 -11.83 -23.48
CA SER A 165 1.99 -11.72 -22.65
C SER A 165 2.15 -12.97 -21.78
N PRO A 166 2.87 -14.00 -22.22
CA PRO A 166 3.04 -15.25 -21.45
C PRO A 166 4.01 -15.11 -20.27
N GLU A 167 4.79 -14.04 -20.19
CA GLU A 167 5.75 -13.84 -19.11
C GLU A 167 5.42 -12.59 -18.26
N PRO A 168 5.50 -12.71 -16.92
CA PRO A 168 5.38 -11.56 -16.04
C PRO A 168 6.54 -10.59 -16.28
N VAL A 169 6.21 -9.31 -16.41
CA VAL A 169 7.23 -8.25 -16.47
C VAL A 169 8.01 -8.26 -15.17
N LYS A 170 9.31 -8.50 -15.26
CA LYS A 170 10.22 -8.47 -14.11
C LYS A 170 10.35 -7.03 -13.66
N SER A 171 9.66 -6.66 -12.59
CA SER A 171 9.92 -5.41 -11.87
C SER A 171 11.15 -5.66 -11.00
N HIS A 172 12.35 -5.42 -11.54
CA HIS A 172 13.54 -5.33 -10.71
C HIS A 172 13.65 -3.88 -10.22
N ARG A 173 13.24 -3.62 -9.00
CA ARG A 173 13.85 -2.56 -8.22
C ARG A 173 15.22 -3.08 -7.82
N GLU A 174 16.30 -2.40 -8.23
CA GLU A 174 17.61 -2.65 -7.64
C GLU A 174 17.48 -2.53 -6.14
N VAL A 175 17.78 -3.63 -5.44
CA VAL A 175 17.80 -3.61 -3.97
C VAL A 175 18.92 -2.66 -3.60
N ASN A 176 18.56 -1.48 -3.10
CA ASN A 176 19.53 -0.54 -2.58
C ASN A 176 20.26 -1.22 -1.41
N ALA A 177 21.51 -1.66 -1.64
CA ALA A 177 22.29 -2.40 -0.66
C ALA A 177 22.50 -1.60 0.65
N GLU A 178 22.48 -0.29 0.56
CA GLU A 178 22.57 0.61 1.70
C GLU A 178 21.27 0.56 2.52
N LEU A 179 20.10 0.66 1.87
CA LEU A 179 18.79 0.51 2.52
C LEU A 179 18.68 -0.87 3.18
N SER A 180 19.04 -1.94 2.47
CA SER A 180 19.00 -3.30 3.02
C SER A 180 19.85 -3.42 4.30
N ARG A 181 21.06 -2.90 4.28
CA ARG A 181 21.95 -2.92 5.44
C ARG A 181 21.37 -2.15 6.62
N LEU A 182 20.80 -0.97 6.38
CA LEU A 182 20.20 -0.16 7.43
C LEU A 182 18.95 -0.83 8.02
N LEU A 183 18.11 -1.45 7.19
CA LEU A 183 16.94 -2.18 7.67
C LEU A 183 17.33 -3.38 8.54
N HIS A 184 18.38 -4.13 8.15
CA HIS A 184 18.88 -5.23 8.99
C HIS A 184 19.45 -4.74 10.32
N LEU A 185 20.18 -3.63 10.31
CA LEU A 185 20.69 -3.02 11.54
C LEU A 185 19.56 -2.53 12.44
N TYR A 186 18.54 -1.88 11.86
CA TYR A 186 17.33 -1.46 12.59
C TYR A 186 16.63 -2.67 13.24
N VAL A 187 16.40 -3.74 12.48
CA VAL A 187 15.75 -4.97 12.96
C VAL A 187 16.56 -5.64 14.07
N ASP A 188 17.88 -5.73 13.92
CA ASP A 188 18.77 -6.32 14.92
C ASP A 188 18.71 -5.54 16.25
N ARG A 189 18.90 -4.22 16.21
CA ARG A 189 18.81 -3.36 17.40
C ARG A 189 17.42 -3.42 18.05
N PHE A 190 16.35 -3.41 17.23
CA PHE A 190 14.97 -3.48 17.70
C PHE A 190 14.68 -4.79 18.44
N ASN A 191 15.12 -5.92 17.88
CA ASN A 191 14.96 -7.23 18.49
C ASN A 191 15.75 -7.36 19.80
N LYS A 192 16.89 -6.69 19.92
CA LYS A 192 17.72 -6.61 21.13
C LYS A 192 17.22 -5.60 22.16
N ARG A 193 16.18 -4.80 21.85
CA ARG A 193 15.70 -3.69 22.69
C ARG A 193 16.77 -2.61 22.92
N ASP A 194 17.68 -2.46 21.97
CA ASP A 194 18.70 -1.41 21.97
C ASP A 194 18.07 -0.08 21.49
N TRP A 195 17.29 0.53 22.36
CA TRP A 195 16.52 1.75 22.04
C TRP A 195 17.43 2.95 21.80
N ASP A 196 18.57 3.02 22.48
CA ASP A 196 19.52 4.11 22.29
C ASP A 196 20.25 3.96 20.96
N GLY A 197 20.71 2.76 20.63
CA GLY A 197 21.28 2.47 19.33
C GLY A 197 20.29 2.72 18.18
N LEU A 198 18.98 2.44 18.38
CA LEU A 198 17.96 2.77 17.37
C LEU A 198 17.81 4.27 17.16
N ARG A 199 17.85 5.08 18.23
CA ARG A 199 17.78 6.55 18.12
C ARG A 199 18.92 7.13 17.30
N GLU A 200 20.10 6.50 17.32
CA GLU A 200 21.23 6.91 16.48
C GLU A 200 20.97 6.70 14.97
N LEU A 201 20.11 5.75 14.59
CA LEU A 201 19.74 5.50 13.20
C LEU A 201 18.63 6.43 12.70
N ILE A 202 17.92 7.08 13.59
CA ILE A 202 16.74 7.89 13.30
C ILE A 202 17.17 9.37 13.30
N SER A 203 16.81 10.09 12.23
CA SER A 203 17.07 11.53 12.14
C SER A 203 16.33 12.28 13.24
N ALA A 204 16.92 13.37 13.74
CA ALA A 204 16.31 14.21 14.78
C ALA A 204 14.96 14.82 14.35
N ASP A 205 14.76 15.03 13.06
CA ASP A 205 13.53 15.55 12.45
C ASP A 205 12.62 14.46 11.86
N ALA A 206 12.91 13.18 12.18
CA ALA A 206 12.19 12.04 11.66
C ALA A 206 10.69 12.12 11.98
N GLN A 207 9.89 11.70 11.02
CA GLN A 207 8.45 11.64 11.12
C GLN A 207 7.98 10.21 11.37
N LEU A 208 7.07 10.05 12.31
CA LEU A 208 6.37 8.80 12.58
C LEU A 208 4.91 8.92 12.13
N ARG A 209 4.45 7.93 11.41
CA ARG A 209 3.04 7.72 11.14
C ARG A 209 2.67 6.30 11.53
N VAL A 210 1.91 6.15 12.59
CA VAL A 210 1.19 4.91 12.89
C VAL A 210 -0.21 5.07 12.30
N VAL A 211 -0.47 4.34 11.23
CA VAL A 211 -1.69 4.48 10.42
C VAL A 211 -2.93 4.38 11.30
N ASP A 212 -3.86 5.33 11.16
CA ASP A 212 -5.09 5.52 11.97
C ASP A 212 -4.89 5.86 13.45
N ARG A 213 -3.68 6.13 13.89
CA ARG A 213 -3.41 6.38 15.33
C ARG A 213 -2.60 7.64 15.60
N PHE A 214 -1.53 7.86 14.84
CA PHE A 214 -0.59 8.94 15.11
C PHE A 214 0.08 9.41 13.83
N ALA A 215 0.30 10.71 13.71
CA ALA A 215 1.17 11.30 12.71
C ALA A 215 1.83 12.55 13.31
N GLY A 216 3.15 12.60 13.32
CA GLY A 216 3.92 13.69 13.88
C GLY A 216 5.40 13.37 14.03
N PRO A 217 6.17 14.23 14.72
CA PRO A 217 7.57 13.98 15.04
C PRO A 217 7.76 12.65 15.78
N PHE A 218 8.85 11.96 15.48
CA PHE A 218 9.11 10.64 16.06
C PHE A 218 9.31 10.71 17.59
N ASP A 219 9.97 11.73 18.07
CA ASP A 219 10.30 11.96 19.48
C ASP A 219 9.08 12.28 20.37
N GLU A 220 7.99 12.76 19.77
CA GLU A 220 6.72 12.99 20.48
C GLU A 220 5.92 11.71 20.74
N SER A 221 6.37 10.55 20.20
CA SER A 221 5.65 9.29 20.32
C SER A 221 6.34 8.30 21.24
N PRO A 222 5.59 7.58 22.11
CA PRO A 222 6.12 6.47 22.89
C PRO A 222 6.27 5.20 22.04
N TYR A 223 6.71 5.29 20.79
CA TYR A 223 6.70 4.21 19.81
C TYR A 223 7.38 2.94 20.32
N PHE A 224 8.62 3.04 20.78
CA PHE A 224 9.35 1.90 21.31
C PHE A 224 8.70 1.32 22.58
N GLY A 225 8.24 2.19 23.50
CA GLY A 225 7.55 1.76 24.71
C GLY A 225 6.21 1.04 24.43
N ASN A 226 5.59 1.27 23.27
CA ASN A 226 4.39 0.54 22.86
C ASN A 226 4.72 -0.91 22.54
N TYR A 227 5.88 -1.17 21.96
CA TYR A 227 6.35 -2.54 21.69
C TYR A 227 6.75 -3.27 22.97
N ASP A 228 7.39 -2.60 23.92
CA ASP A 228 7.74 -3.21 25.24
C ASP A 228 6.53 -3.66 26.04
N ARG A 229 5.40 -2.96 25.91
CA ARG A 229 4.15 -3.29 26.60
C ARG A 229 3.36 -4.44 25.98
N GLN A 230 3.77 -4.96 24.82
CA GLN A 230 3.06 -6.05 24.17
C GLN A 230 3.25 -7.36 24.92
N ARG A 231 2.13 -8.05 25.21
CA ARG A 231 2.14 -9.33 25.94
C ARG A 231 2.43 -10.54 25.06
N VAL A 232 2.07 -10.46 23.79
CA VAL A 232 2.33 -11.53 22.81
C VAL A 232 3.77 -11.39 22.35
N PRO A 233 4.58 -12.47 22.36
CA PRO A 233 5.94 -12.43 21.85
C PRO A 233 5.97 -11.95 20.39
N TRP A 234 6.88 -11.06 20.10
CA TRP A 234 7.06 -10.48 18.78
C TRP A 234 8.55 -10.34 18.44
N ARG A 235 8.84 -10.32 17.18
CA ARG A 235 10.14 -9.96 16.62
C ARG A 235 9.96 -9.26 15.28
N LEU A 236 10.93 -8.48 14.89
CA LEU A 236 10.99 -7.88 13.56
C LEU A 236 11.84 -8.75 12.62
N THR A 237 11.53 -8.69 11.34
CA THR A 237 12.35 -9.24 10.26
C THR A 237 12.32 -8.31 9.06
N VAL A 238 13.36 -8.34 8.25
CA VAL A 238 13.36 -7.68 6.94
C VAL A 238 12.69 -8.60 5.94
N ALA A 239 11.79 -8.08 5.15
CA ALA A 239 11.15 -8.82 4.07
C ALA A 239 10.97 -7.93 2.84
N GLU A 240 10.96 -8.54 1.67
CA GLU A 240 10.47 -7.92 0.46
C GLU A 240 8.96 -8.16 0.35
N VAL A 241 8.18 -7.10 0.39
CA VAL A 241 6.72 -7.10 0.27
C VAL A 241 6.35 -6.38 -1.02
N ASP A 242 5.72 -7.08 -1.97
CA ASP A 242 5.38 -6.57 -3.31
C ASP A 242 6.58 -5.93 -4.05
N GLY A 243 7.80 -6.48 -3.86
CA GLY A 243 9.03 -5.97 -4.49
C GLY A 243 9.63 -4.76 -3.79
N GLU A 244 9.20 -4.43 -2.58
CA GLU A 244 9.75 -3.35 -1.75
C GLU A 244 10.28 -3.90 -0.43
N LEU A 245 11.50 -3.51 -0.03
CA LEU A 245 12.04 -3.86 1.28
C LEU A 245 11.27 -3.15 2.38
N ALA A 246 10.84 -3.92 3.36
CA ALA A 246 10.08 -3.44 4.50
C ALA A 246 10.45 -4.21 5.78
N VAL A 247 10.07 -3.67 6.92
CA VAL A 247 10.17 -4.35 8.21
C VAL A 247 8.84 -5.02 8.50
N VAL A 248 8.85 -6.33 8.72
CA VAL A 248 7.67 -7.12 9.07
C VAL A 248 7.72 -7.49 10.55
N VAL A 249 6.63 -7.22 11.24
CA VAL A 249 6.41 -7.66 12.61
C VAL A 249 5.91 -9.09 12.57
N MET A 250 6.66 -9.99 13.19
CA MET A 250 6.28 -11.38 13.36
C MET A 250 5.73 -11.57 14.78
N ARG A 251 4.59 -12.24 14.92
CA ARG A 251 4.02 -12.62 16.21
C ARG A 251 4.04 -14.12 16.39
N GLN A 252 4.29 -14.54 17.62
CA GLN A 252 4.23 -15.94 17.98
C GLN A 252 2.78 -16.37 18.20
N HIS A 253 2.32 -17.36 17.43
CA HIS A 253 1.05 -18.03 17.59
C HIS A 253 1.33 -19.50 17.93
N ARG A 254 1.10 -19.92 19.17
CA ARG A 254 1.54 -21.23 19.69
C ARG A 254 3.07 -21.35 19.48
N ASP A 255 3.53 -22.30 18.67
CA ASP A 255 4.96 -22.55 18.39
C ASP A 255 5.43 -22.01 17.06
N GLU A 256 4.57 -21.24 16.33
CA GLU A 256 4.90 -20.71 15.01
C GLU A 256 4.98 -19.18 15.02
N TRP A 257 5.95 -18.64 14.29
CA TRP A 257 6.05 -17.22 14.00
C TRP A 257 5.26 -16.91 12.72
N ARG A 258 4.30 -16.01 12.82
CA ARG A 258 3.47 -15.57 11.70
C ARG A 258 3.61 -14.07 11.46
N PRO A 259 3.61 -13.64 10.20
CA PRO A 259 3.55 -12.22 9.86
C PRO A 259 2.26 -11.59 10.42
N ASP A 260 2.38 -10.43 11.05
CA ASP A 260 1.27 -9.71 11.67
C ASP A 260 1.04 -8.35 11.02
N SER A 261 2.08 -7.54 10.92
CA SER A 261 2.00 -6.22 10.31
C SER A 261 3.31 -5.85 9.61
N VAL A 262 3.29 -4.73 8.90
CA VAL A 262 4.44 -4.23 8.15
C VAL A 262 4.68 -2.75 8.49
N ALA A 263 5.95 -2.34 8.45
CA ALA A 263 6.36 -0.95 8.51
C ALA A 263 7.30 -0.62 7.37
N ARG A 264 7.08 0.55 6.74
CA ARG A 264 7.95 1.15 5.73
C ARG A 264 8.88 2.15 6.39
N LEU A 265 10.17 2.09 6.07
CA LEU A 265 11.16 3.05 6.50
C LEU A 265 11.68 3.82 5.29
N GLU A 266 11.66 5.14 5.37
CA GLU A 266 12.29 6.02 4.38
C GLU A 266 13.65 6.46 4.91
N VAL A 267 14.67 6.37 4.06
CA VAL A 267 16.07 6.60 4.41
C VAL A 267 16.64 7.68 3.50
N ILE A 268 17.29 8.67 4.09
CA ILE A 268 18.07 9.71 3.41
C ILE A 268 19.40 9.83 4.15
N ASP A 269 20.50 9.87 3.43
CA ASP A 269 21.85 10.07 4.00
C ASP A 269 22.14 9.13 5.19
N GLN A 270 21.82 7.83 5.03
CA GLN A 270 22.04 6.77 6.03
C GLN A 270 21.23 6.93 7.34
N HIS A 271 20.25 7.83 7.37
CA HIS A 271 19.36 7.99 8.52
C HIS A 271 17.91 7.71 8.13
N ILE A 272 17.17 7.14 9.07
CA ILE A 272 15.74 6.94 8.94
C ILE A 272 15.05 8.30 9.17
N THR A 273 14.43 8.82 8.11
CA THR A 273 13.73 10.12 8.15
C THR A 273 12.24 9.97 8.32
N ARG A 274 11.71 8.78 8.04
CA ARG A 274 10.29 8.49 8.22
C ARG A 274 10.03 7.02 8.50
N ILE A 275 9.11 6.77 9.42
CA ILE A 275 8.56 5.45 9.70
C ILE A 275 7.05 5.51 9.46
N VAL A 276 6.54 4.59 8.63
CA VAL A 276 5.10 4.39 8.43
C VAL A 276 4.76 2.98 8.88
N ASP A 277 4.06 2.88 10.00
CA ASP A 277 3.69 1.61 10.64
C ASP A 277 2.21 1.29 10.39
N TYR A 278 1.93 0.15 9.78
CA TYR A 278 0.59 -0.34 9.44
C TYR A 278 0.03 -1.33 10.49
N ALA A 279 0.51 -1.27 11.74
CA ALA A 279 0.12 -2.18 12.82
C ALA A 279 -1.39 -2.25 13.08
N HIS A 280 -2.13 -1.19 12.75
CA HIS A 280 -3.58 -1.12 12.91
C HIS A 280 -4.37 -1.41 11.63
N CYS A 281 -3.70 -1.90 10.58
CA CYS A 281 -4.28 -2.22 9.28
C CYS A 281 -4.16 -3.73 8.98
N PRO A 282 -4.95 -4.60 9.63
CA PRO A 282 -4.80 -6.06 9.53
C PRO A 282 -5.06 -6.61 8.12
N TRP A 283 -5.62 -5.82 7.22
CA TRP A 283 -5.87 -6.18 5.81
C TRP A 283 -4.66 -5.95 4.90
N VAL A 284 -3.65 -5.14 5.33
CA VAL A 284 -2.52 -4.74 4.47
C VAL A 284 -1.69 -5.95 4.10
N LEU A 285 -1.05 -6.58 5.05
CA LEU A 285 -0.13 -7.68 4.80
C LEU A 285 -0.78 -8.91 4.15
N PRO A 286 -2.00 -9.35 4.55
CA PRO A 286 -2.70 -10.45 3.88
C PRO A 286 -3.10 -10.15 2.42
N SER A 287 -3.11 -8.90 2.01
CA SER A 287 -3.41 -8.48 0.63
C SER A 287 -2.17 -8.44 -0.26
N ALA A 288 -0.97 -8.62 0.31
CA ALA A 288 0.27 -8.62 -0.45
C ALA A 288 0.29 -9.74 -1.50
N SER A 289 0.68 -9.39 -2.72
CA SER A 289 0.86 -10.33 -3.82
C SER A 289 2.09 -11.18 -3.60
N SER A 290 3.06 -10.63 -2.86
CA SER A 290 4.31 -11.29 -2.58
C SER A 290 4.90 -10.86 -1.25
N MET A 291 5.40 -11.82 -0.50
CA MET A 291 6.26 -11.59 0.66
C MET A 291 7.37 -12.63 0.70
N VAL A 292 8.60 -12.16 0.68
CA VAL A 292 9.80 -13.00 0.82
C VAL A 292 10.56 -12.48 2.02
N VAL A 293 10.62 -13.29 3.07
CA VAL A 293 11.44 -12.98 4.24
C VAL A 293 12.90 -13.07 3.83
N ALA A 294 13.66 -11.99 4.02
CA ALA A 294 15.09 -12.03 3.82
C ALA A 294 15.70 -12.88 4.93
N ASP A 295 16.39 -13.95 4.56
CA ASP A 295 17.19 -14.68 5.51
C ASP A 295 18.26 -13.73 6.09
N CYS A 296 18.35 -13.70 7.40
CA CYS A 296 19.42 -12.98 8.08
C CYS A 296 20.75 -13.64 7.68
N PRO A 297 21.73 -12.91 7.09
CA PRO A 297 23.03 -13.46 6.78
C PRO A 297 23.78 -13.92 8.02
#